data_f97f1449e9d619e7a27e3be4bdff6719
#
_entry.id   f97f1449e9d619e7a27e3be4bdff6719
#
_cell.length_a   1.000
_cell.length_b   1.000
_cell.length_c   1.000
_cell.angle_alpha   90.00
_cell.angle_beta   90.00
_cell.angle_gamma   90.00
#
_symmetry.space_group_name_H-M   'P 1'
#
loop_
_entity.id
_entity.type
_entity.pdbx_description
1 polymer ?
#
loop_
_entity_poly.entity_id
_entity_poly.type
_entity_poly.pdbx_seq_one_letter_code
_entity_poly.pdbx_strand_id
1 'polypeptide(L)'
;LAGLVLESAGLGPSDEAARATLAERNAAWARRLREEGVVAFMDWWETLPLFATQRDLPSEARAAIRAEREAHSAKLLARLLEAWGAHHQAAEAATLSAVSDLARQGVPVLYVAGVLDEKYTAVAARAHAAGIPVVLVPNVGHNVHLESPSAFGGIVEGVLAEDVSAEGAVARKS
;
A
#
# COMPACT_ATOMS: atom_id res chain seq x y z
N LEU A 1 18.33 5.29 5.33
CA LEU A 1 17.16 4.41 5.16
C LEU A 1 17.66 2.98 5.04
N ALA A 2 17.26 2.10 5.96
CA ALA A 2 17.69 0.69 5.97
C ALA A 2 17.00 -0.15 4.85
N GLY A 3 15.80 0.24 4.43
CA GLY A 3 15.08 -0.41 3.35
C GLY A 3 13.73 0.26 3.12
N LEU A 4 13.07 -0.06 2.01
CA LEU A 4 11.74 0.42 1.64
C LEU A 4 10.89 -0.73 1.12
N VAL A 5 9.82 -1.06 1.83
CA VAL A 5 8.78 -2.00 1.37
C VAL A 5 7.51 -1.22 1.03
N LEU A 6 7.04 -1.35 -0.19
CA LEU A 6 5.81 -0.73 -0.70
C LEU A 6 4.76 -1.84 -0.84
N GLU A 7 3.86 -1.96 0.13
CA GLU A 7 2.78 -2.95 0.10
C GLU A 7 1.54 -2.36 -0.56
N SER A 8 1.10 -2.95 -1.67
CA SER A 8 -0.11 -2.54 -2.41
C SER A 8 -0.26 -1.01 -2.48
N ALA A 9 0.85 -0.33 -2.68
CA ALA A 9 0.93 1.12 -2.59
C ALA A 9 0.59 1.79 -3.92
N GLY A 10 -0.27 2.81 -3.89
CA GLY A 10 -0.45 3.70 -5.03
C GLY A 10 0.79 4.56 -5.23
N LEU A 11 1.23 4.69 -6.47
CA LEU A 11 2.44 5.45 -6.83
C LEU A 11 2.14 6.88 -7.29
N GLY A 12 0.93 7.36 -7.04
CA GLY A 12 0.45 8.67 -7.47
C GLY A 12 -0.42 8.62 -8.74
N PRO A 13 -1.01 9.75 -9.13
CA PRO A 13 -1.83 9.84 -10.34
C PRO A 13 -0.96 9.76 -11.60
N SER A 14 -1.46 9.06 -12.64
CA SER A 14 -0.78 8.93 -13.94
C SER A 14 -0.73 10.25 -14.71
N ASP A 15 -1.77 11.07 -14.56
CA ASP A 15 -1.97 12.34 -15.26
C ASP A 15 -2.94 13.25 -14.50
N GLU A 16 -3.23 14.43 -15.04
CA GLU A 16 -4.14 15.40 -14.42
C GLU A 16 -5.61 14.93 -14.40
N ALA A 17 -6.04 14.13 -15.37
CA ALA A 17 -7.40 13.58 -15.38
C ALA A 17 -7.57 12.54 -14.24
N ALA A 18 -6.58 11.67 -14.06
CA ALA A 18 -6.52 10.74 -12.92
C ALA A 18 -6.47 11.49 -11.58
N ARG A 19 -5.69 12.58 -11.51
CA ARG A 19 -5.63 13.44 -10.32
C ARG A 19 -6.99 14.03 -9.97
N ALA A 20 -7.69 14.60 -10.97
CA ALA A 20 -9.03 15.16 -10.78
C ALA A 20 -10.03 14.09 -10.30
N THR A 21 -10.03 12.91 -10.93
CA THR A 21 -10.88 11.77 -10.53
C THR A 21 -10.61 11.36 -9.07
N LEU A 22 -9.34 11.30 -8.66
CA LEU A 22 -8.96 10.98 -7.28
C LEU A 22 -9.42 12.08 -6.30
N ALA A 23 -9.34 13.35 -6.67
CA ALA A 23 -9.79 14.47 -5.86
C ALA A 23 -11.31 14.42 -5.65
N GLU A 24 -12.09 14.24 -6.71
CA GLU A 24 -13.55 14.10 -6.66
C GLU A 24 -13.97 12.92 -5.77
N ARG A 25 -13.35 11.76 -5.97
CA ARG A 25 -13.58 10.58 -5.14
C ARG A 25 -13.32 10.85 -3.67
N ASN A 26 -12.16 11.44 -3.35
CA ASN A 26 -11.78 11.69 -1.96
C ASN A 26 -12.69 12.74 -1.31
N ALA A 27 -13.12 13.75 -2.05
CA ALA A 27 -14.11 14.72 -1.57
C ALA A 27 -15.48 14.07 -1.30
N ALA A 28 -15.93 13.16 -2.16
CA ALA A 28 -17.17 12.41 -1.96
C ALA A 28 -17.08 11.51 -0.70
N TRP A 29 -15.98 10.82 -0.49
CA TRP A 29 -15.76 9.97 0.68
C TRP A 29 -15.63 10.78 1.96
N ALA A 30 -14.95 11.92 1.92
CA ALA A 30 -14.84 12.84 3.05
C ALA A 30 -16.21 13.40 3.47
N ARG A 31 -17.06 13.74 2.49
CA ARG A 31 -18.44 14.16 2.75
C ARG A 31 -19.23 13.03 3.40
N ARG A 32 -19.19 11.82 2.85
CA ARG A 32 -19.86 10.66 3.41
C ARG A 32 -19.46 10.37 4.85
N LEU A 33 -18.16 10.42 5.16
CA LEU A 33 -17.65 10.27 6.53
C LEU A 33 -18.24 11.30 7.49
N ARG A 34 -18.42 12.55 7.05
CA ARG A 34 -18.99 13.61 7.89
C ARG A 34 -20.50 13.46 8.11
N GLU A 35 -21.21 13.00 7.09
CA GLU A 35 -22.66 12.88 7.11
C GLU A 35 -23.14 11.60 7.79
N GLU A 36 -22.50 10.47 7.52
CA GLU A 36 -22.93 9.15 7.97
C GLU A 36 -22.13 8.64 9.19
N GLY A 37 -20.95 9.19 9.45
CA GLY A 37 -20.04 8.71 10.50
C GLY A 37 -19.17 7.53 10.05
N VAL A 38 -18.22 7.12 10.93
CA VAL A 38 -17.23 6.10 10.61
C VAL A 38 -17.84 4.71 10.46
N VAL A 39 -18.81 4.35 11.29
CA VAL A 39 -19.43 3.01 11.27
C VAL A 39 -20.13 2.75 9.92
N ALA A 40 -21.04 3.63 9.54
CA ALA A 40 -21.77 3.51 8.27
C ALA A 40 -20.85 3.63 7.05
N PHE A 41 -19.81 4.47 7.15
CA PHE A 41 -18.77 4.52 6.12
C PHE A 41 -18.05 3.19 5.97
N MET A 42 -17.65 2.53 7.07
CA MET A 42 -16.95 1.24 7.03
C MET A 42 -17.87 0.10 6.58
N ASP A 43 -19.17 0.13 6.89
CA ASP A 43 -20.16 -0.82 6.35
C ASP A 43 -20.13 -0.83 4.82
N TRP A 44 -20.06 0.33 4.20
CA TRP A 44 -19.92 0.46 2.76
C TRP A 44 -18.50 0.17 2.28
N TRP A 45 -17.47 0.72 2.94
CA TRP A 45 -16.07 0.60 2.53
C TRP A 45 -15.63 -0.86 2.39
N GLU A 46 -15.99 -1.71 3.33
CA GLU A 46 -15.64 -3.13 3.35
C GLU A 46 -16.37 -3.93 2.26
N THR A 47 -17.38 -3.35 1.59
CA THR A 47 -18.01 -3.98 0.42
C THR A 47 -17.23 -3.76 -0.87
N LEU A 48 -16.26 -2.84 -0.88
CA LEU A 48 -15.47 -2.57 -2.07
C LEU A 48 -14.72 -3.83 -2.54
N PRO A 49 -14.59 -4.04 -3.86
CA PRO A 49 -13.89 -5.21 -4.40
C PRO A 49 -12.47 -5.39 -3.87
N LEU A 50 -11.82 -4.27 -3.52
CA LEU A 50 -10.47 -4.24 -2.95
C LEU A 50 -10.32 -5.08 -1.67
N PHE A 51 -11.41 -5.24 -0.91
CA PHE A 51 -11.42 -5.96 0.37
C PHE A 51 -12.17 -7.29 0.29
N ALA A 52 -12.47 -7.78 -0.91
CA ALA A 52 -13.25 -9.01 -1.09
C ALA A 52 -12.62 -10.22 -0.38
N THR A 53 -11.30 -10.36 -0.46
CA THR A 53 -10.54 -11.46 0.16
C THR A 53 -10.56 -11.44 1.69
N GLN A 54 -10.76 -10.27 2.30
CA GLN A 54 -10.84 -10.15 3.76
C GLN A 54 -12.10 -10.81 4.35
N ARG A 55 -13.11 -11.12 3.52
CA ARG A 55 -14.31 -11.83 3.97
C ARG A 55 -14.02 -13.28 4.34
N ASP A 56 -12.93 -13.84 3.80
CA ASP A 56 -12.51 -15.21 4.03
C ASP A 56 -11.59 -15.36 5.27
N LEU A 57 -11.19 -14.23 5.87
CA LEU A 57 -10.43 -14.23 7.11
C LEU A 57 -11.27 -14.79 8.29
N PRO A 58 -10.62 -15.39 9.31
CA PRO A 58 -11.29 -15.81 10.54
C PRO A 58 -12.14 -14.68 11.14
N SER A 59 -13.29 -15.02 11.70
CA SER A 59 -14.23 -14.04 12.25
C SER A 59 -13.62 -13.14 13.31
N GLU A 60 -12.71 -13.65 14.13
CA GLU A 60 -11.99 -12.90 15.15
C GLU A 60 -11.07 -11.85 14.51
N ALA A 61 -10.31 -12.23 13.46
CA ALA A 61 -9.46 -11.30 12.73
C ALA A 61 -10.28 -10.18 12.06
N ARG A 62 -11.41 -10.53 11.43
CA ARG A 62 -12.33 -9.55 10.84
C ARG A 62 -12.88 -8.58 11.88
N ALA A 63 -13.27 -9.10 13.05
CA ALA A 63 -13.78 -8.27 14.14
C ALA A 63 -12.70 -7.31 14.67
N ALA A 64 -11.45 -7.76 14.82
CA ALA A 64 -10.34 -6.93 15.24
C ALA A 64 -10.04 -5.82 14.22
N ILE A 65 -9.96 -6.15 12.94
CA ILE A 65 -9.77 -5.17 11.84
C ILE A 65 -10.90 -4.13 11.84
N ARG A 66 -12.13 -4.59 12.02
CA ARG A 66 -13.30 -3.69 12.06
C ARG A 66 -13.24 -2.75 13.25
N ALA A 67 -12.94 -3.27 14.43
CA ALA A 67 -12.84 -2.46 15.66
C ALA A 67 -11.75 -1.37 15.53
N GLU A 68 -10.60 -1.71 14.94
CA GLU A 68 -9.54 -0.73 14.68
C GLU A 68 -10.01 0.38 13.72
N ARG A 69 -10.66 0.02 12.62
CA ARG A 69 -11.21 0.99 11.65
C ARG A 69 -12.24 1.92 12.27
N GLU A 70 -13.12 1.40 13.11
CA GLU A 70 -14.16 2.18 13.80
C GLU A 70 -13.63 3.07 14.92
N ALA A 71 -12.46 2.75 15.47
CA ALA A 71 -11.82 3.58 16.50
C ALA A 71 -11.37 4.96 15.98
N HIS A 72 -11.32 5.14 14.66
CA HIS A 72 -10.92 6.41 14.07
C HIS A 72 -12.03 7.47 14.08
N SER A 73 -11.64 8.72 14.19
CA SER A 73 -12.55 9.86 14.06
C SER A 73 -12.96 10.06 12.58
N ALA A 74 -14.26 10.01 12.28
CA ALA A 74 -14.77 10.31 10.94
C ALA A 74 -14.31 11.69 10.44
N LYS A 75 -14.28 12.71 11.33
CA LYS A 75 -13.80 14.06 11.01
C LYS A 75 -12.32 14.07 10.65
N LEU A 76 -11.50 13.30 11.36
CA LEU A 76 -10.06 13.20 11.06
C LEU A 76 -9.83 12.48 9.75
N LEU A 77 -10.48 11.33 9.52
CA LEU A 77 -10.38 10.58 8.25
C LEU A 77 -10.82 11.44 7.05
N ALA A 78 -11.92 12.19 7.19
CA ALA A 78 -12.37 13.11 6.13
C ALA A 78 -11.31 14.17 5.81
N ARG A 79 -10.68 14.77 6.83
CA ARG A 79 -9.59 15.74 6.63
C ARG A 79 -8.36 15.12 5.99
N LEU A 80 -8.01 13.89 6.37
CA LEU A 80 -6.88 13.17 5.75
C LEU A 80 -7.14 12.88 4.28
N LEU A 81 -8.34 12.46 3.90
CA LEU A 81 -8.71 12.26 2.50
C LEU A 81 -8.58 13.54 1.66
N GLU A 82 -8.97 14.68 2.22
CA GLU A 82 -8.91 15.98 1.52
C GLU A 82 -7.50 16.57 1.48
N ALA A 83 -6.75 16.49 2.57
CA ALA A 83 -5.46 17.18 2.71
C ALA A 83 -4.25 16.31 2.31
N TRP A 84 -4.38 14.97 2.37
CA TRP A 84 -3.28 14.02 2.15
C TRP A 84 -3.65 12.87 1.22
N GLY A 85 -4.81 12.93 0.61
CA GLY A 85 -5.27 11.90 -0.32
C GLY A 85 -4.35 11.75 -1.54
N ALA A 86 -4.49 10.64 -2.27
CA ALA A 86 -3.62 10.29 -3.39
C ALA A 86 -3.54 11.35 -4.51
N HIS A 87 -4.52 12.25 -4.61
CA HIS A 87 -4.50 13.37 -5.56
C HIS A 87 -3.44 14.44 -5.23
N HIS A 88 -2.90 14.47 -4.01
CA HIS A 88 -1.79 15.34 -3.62
C HIS A 88 -0.41 14.70 -3.82
N GLN A 89 -0.36 13.41 -4.12
CA GLN A 89 0.90 12.73 -4.39
C GLN A 89 1.57 13.27 -5.66
N ALA A 90 2.89 13.10 -5.74
CA ALA A 90 3.62 13.31 -6.98
C ALA A 90 3.03 12.44 -8.11
N ALA A 91 3.24 12.83 -9.35
CA ALA A 91 2.85 12.03 -10.50
C ALA A 91 3.55 10.65 -10.45
N GLU A 92 2.87 9.60 -10.90
CA GLU A 92 3.36 8.23 -10.87
C GLU A 92 4.77 8.09 -11.45
N ALA A 93 5.05 8.75 -12.58
CA ALA A 93 6.37 8.71 -13.20
C ALA A 93 7.48 9.30 -12.31
N ALA A 94 7.19 10.36 -11.56
CA ALA A 94 8.14 10.96 -10.63
C ALA A 94 8.40 10.06 -9.41
N THR A 95 7.34 9.41 -8.89
CA THR A 95 7.46 8.45 -7.80
C THR A 95 8.28 7.23 -8.23
N LEU A 96 7.98 6.65 -9.39
CA LEU A 96 8.74 5.52 -9.94
C LEU A 96 10.22 5.87 -10.11
N SER A 97 10.52 7.05 -10.67
CA SER A 97 11.91 7.53 -10.81
C SER A 97 12.60 7.62 -9.46
N ALA A 98 11.98 8.28 -8.47
CA ALA A 98 12.57 8.45 -7.15
C ALA A 98 12.82 7.12 -6.43
N VAL A 99 11.88 6.17 -6.51
CA VAL A 99 12.03 4.83 -5.91
C VAL A 99 13.12 4.02 -6.62
N SER A 100 13.20 4.09 -7.95
CA SER A 100 14.27 3.46 -8.72
C SER A 100 15.65 4.08 -8.41
N ASP A 101 15.71 5.39 -8.16
CA ASP A 101 16.94 6.07 -7.75
C ASP A 101 17.43 5.58 -6.38
N LEU A 102 16.51 5.37 -5.42
CA LEU A 102 16.86 4.77 -4.13
C LEU A 102 17.47 3.36 -4.31
N ALA A 103 16.85 2.52 -5.12
CA ALA A 103 17.38 1.19 -5.41
C ALA A 103 18.78 1.24 -6.05
N ARG A 104 19.02 2.17 -7.00
CA ARG A 104 20.34 2.37 -7.61
C ARG A 104 21.40 2.90 -6.63
N GLN A 105 20.99 3.58 -5.58
CA GLN A 105 21.87 4.04 -4.49
C GLN A 105 22.17 2.96 -3.46
N GLY A 106 21.71 1.73 -3.68
CA GLY A 106 21.95 0.58 -2.80
C GLY A 106 20.98 0.47 -1.63
N VAL A 107 19.89 1.27 -1.62
CA VAL A 107 18.83 1.05 -0.62
C VAL A 107 18.00 -0.16 -1.06
N PRO A 108 17.83 -1.19 -0.22
CA PRO A 108 16.94 -2.31 -0.51
C PRO A 108 15.51 -1.79 -0.70
N VAL A 109 14.97 -1.97 -1.89
CA VAL A 109 13.60 -1.54 -2.23
C VAL A 109 12.82 -2.73 -2.73
N LEU A 110 11.58 -2.88 -2.26
CA LEU A 110 10.70 -3.95 -2.71
C LEU A 110 9.25 -3.46 -2.84
N TYR A 111 8.61 -3.79 -3.95
CA TYR A 111 7.17 -3.64 -4.09
C TYR A 111 6.49 -5.00 -3.85
N VAL A 112 5.48 -5.04 -2.97
CA VAL A 112 4.75 -6.25 -2.60
C VAL A 112 3.27 -6.06 -2.92
N ALA A 113 2.64 -7.05 -3.54
CA ALA A 113 1.19 -7.08 -3.74
C ALA A 113 0.65 -8.51 -3.65
N GLY A 114 -0.61 -8.65 -3.27
CA GLY A 114 -1.31 -9.92 -3.36
C GLY A 114 -1.76 -10.22 -4.79
N VAL A 115 -1.66 -11.48 -5.23
CA VAL A 115 -2.04 -11.92 -6.59
C VAL A 115 -3.53 -11.68 -6.88
N LEU A 116 -4.39 -11.70 -5.84
CA LEU A 116 -5.83 -11.50 -5.98
C LEU A 116 -6.24 -10.01 -6.03
N ASP A 117 -5.29 -9.09 -5.88
CA ASP A 117 -5.50 -7.66 -6.06
C ASP A 117 -5.12 -7.23 -7.49
N GLU A 118 -6.04 -7.36 -8.42
CA GLU A 118 -5.81 -7.02 -9.84
C GLU A 118 -5.33 -5.57 -10.04
N LYS A 119 -5.85 -4.64 -9.24
CA LYS A 119 -5.46 -3.23 -9.33
C LYS A 119 -3.99 -3.04 -8.99
N TYR A 120 -3.52 -3.62 -7.90
CA TYR A 120 -2.16 -3.39 -7.43
C TYR A 120 -1.14 -4.36 -8.02
N THR A 121 -1.56 -5.50 -8.59
CA THR A 121 -0.71 -6.28 -9.49
C THR A 121 -0.38 -5.52 -10.78
N ALA A 122 -1.32 -4.74 -11.31
CA ALA A 122 -1.05 -3.84 -12.44
C ALA A 122 -0.08 -2.70 -12.07
N VAL A 123 -0.14 -2.17 -10.83
CA VAL A 123 0.85 -1.21 -10.31
C VAL A 123 2.22 -1.89 -10.16
N ALA A 124 2.25 -3.10 -9.60
CA ALA A 124 3.46 -3.90 -9.46
C ALA A 124 4.17 -4.16 -10.80
N ALA A 125 3.41 -4.42 -11.86
CA ALA A 125 3.97 -4.58 -13.20
C ALA A 125 4.67 -3.30 -13.70
N ARG A 126 4.10 -2.12 -13.42
CA ARG A 126 4.73 -0.84 -13.77
C ARG A 126 5.98 -0.56 -12.91
N ALA A 127 5.92 -0.89 -11.62
CA ALA A 127 7.09 -0.81 -10.74
C ALA A 127 8.23 -1.71 -11.24
N HIS A 128 7.91 -2.95 -11.62
CA HIS A 128 8.88 -3.88 -12.20
C HIS A 128 9.50 -3.35 -13.50
N ALA A 129 8.68 -2.81 -14.40
CA ALA A 129 9.15 -2.19 -15.63
C ALA A 129 10.09 -0.99 -15.40
N ALA A 130 9.95 -0.31 -14.26
CA ALA A 130 10.85 0.75 -13.80
C ALA A 130 12.12 0.24 -13.08
N GLY A 131 12.33 -1.07 -13.02
CA GLY A 131 13.49 -1.69 -12.38
C GLY A 131 13.37 -1.87 -10.86
N ILE A 132 12.18 -1.73 -10.29
CA ILE A 132 11.91 -1.97 -8.87
C ILE A 132 11.62 -3.47 -8.68
N PRO A 133 12.32 -4.18 -7.76
CA PRO A 133 12.01 -5.56 -7.42
C PRO A 133 10.56 -5.72 -6.94
N VAL A 134 9.91 -6.82 -7.33
CA VAL A 134 8.50 -7.09 -7.02
C VAL A 134 8.33 -8.49 -6.46
N VAL A 135 7.53 -8.62 -5.42
CA VAL A 135 7.02 -9.90 -4.92
C VAL A 135 5.49 -9.92 -5.00
N LEU A 136 4.94 -10.93 -5.66
CA LEU A 136 3.51 -11.19 -5.70
C LEU A 136 3.19 -12.37 -4.78
N VAL A 137 2.37 -12.14 -3.74
CA VAL A 137 2.01 -13.15 -2.75
C VAL A 137 0.76 -13.91 -3.23
N PRO A 138 0.85 -15.24 -3.44
CA PRO A 138 -0.26 -16.04 -3.93
C PRO A 138 -1.39 -16.14 -2.92
N ASN A 139 -2.63 -16.24 -3.41
CA ASN A 139 -3.85 -16.38 -2.59
C ASN A 139 -4.12 -15.24 -1.60
N VAL A 140 -3.56 -14.07 -1.85
CA VAL A 140 -3.66 -12.88 -1.00
C VAL A 140 -4.20 -11.72 -1.81
N GLY A 141 -5.04 -10.89 -1.20
CA GLY A 141 -5.58 -9.66 -1.78
C GLY A 141 -4.78 -8.42 -1.39
N HIS A 142 -5.51 -7.34 -1.09
CA HIS A 142 -4.91 -6.01 -0.94
C HIS A 142 -3.99 -5.85 0.28
N ASN A 143 -4.39 -6.39 1.43
CA ASN A 143 -3.66 -6.19 2.68
C ASN A 143 -2.84 -7.45 3.00
N VAL A 144 -1.67 -7.57 2.37
CA VAL A 144 -0.80 -8.75 2.52
C VAL A 144 -0.44 -9.02 3.97
N HIS A 145 -0.14 -7.96 4.74
CA HIS A 145 0.21 -8.07 6.15
C HIS A 145 -0.94 -8.58 7.03
N LEU A 146 -2.20 -8.32 6.66
CA LEU A 146 -3.38 -8.82 7.37
C LEU A 146 -3.79 -10.22 6.90
N GLU A 147 -3.68 -10.49 5.61
CA GLU A 147 -4.16 -11.72 4.99
C GLU A 147 -3.13 -12.86 5.06
N SER A 148 -1.83 -12.51 5.11
CA SER A 148 -0.72 -13.46 5.23
C SER A 148 0.44 -12.88 6.07
N PRO A 149 0.26 -12.69 7.39
CA PRO A 149 1.27 -12.06 8.26
C PRO A 149 2.64 -12.73 8.20
N SER A 150 2.67 -14.07 8.16
CA SER A 150 3.93 -14.83 8.09
C SER A 150 4.68 -14.59 6.78
N ALA A 151 3.99 -14.57 5.64
CA ALA A 151 4.63 -14.29 4.37
C ALA A 151 5.16 -12.84 4.33
N PHE A 152 4.36 -11.89 4.81
CA PHE A 152 4.78 -10.49 4.88
C PHE A 152 5.98 -10.29 5.82
N GLY A 153 5.97 -10.91 7.00
CA GLY A 153 7.09 -10.88 7.95
C GLY A 153 8.38 -11.41 7.33
N GLY A 154 8.34 -12.57 6.68
CA GLY A 154 9.51 -13.13 5.98
C GLY A 154 10.03 -12.25 4.83
N ILE A 155 9.15 -11.56 4.12
CA ILE A 155 9.54 -10.59 3.09
C ILE A 155 10.28 -9.40 3.71
N VAL A 156 9.77 -8.83 4.80
CA VAL A 156 10.42 -7.70 5.49
C VAL A 156 11.76 -8.11 6.07
N GLU A 157 11.85 -9.27 6.71
CA GLU A 157 13.11 -9.84 7.21
C GLU A 157 14.13 -10.03 6.09
N GLY A 158 13.71 -10.50 4.91
CA GLY A 158 14.57 -10.63 3.73
C GLY A 158 15.17 -9.29 3.28
N VAL A 159 14.35 -8.26 3.19
CA VAL A 159 14.79 -6.89 2.82
C VAL A 159 15.81 -6.34 3.83
N LEU A 160 15.59 -6.57 5.13
CA LEU A 160 16.51 -6.13 6.17
C LEU A 160 17.81 -6.94 6.17
N ALA A 161 17.77 -8.24 5.82
CA ALA A 161 18.97 -9.09 5.76
C ALA A 161 19.89 -8.74 4.57
N GLU A 162 19.35 -8.24 3.46
CA GLU A 162 20.14 -7.78 2.31
C GLU A 162 21.05 -6.60 2.69
N ASP A 163 20.59 -5.69 3.52
CA ASP A 163 21.38 -4.56 4.04
C ASP A 163 22.59 -5.06 4.87
N VAL A 164 22.37 -6.04 5.74
CA VAL A 164 23.45 -6.64 6.57
C VAL A 164 24.47 -7.40 5.71
N SER A 165 24.05 -8.06 4.62
CA SER A 165 24.97 -8.80 3.73
C SER A 165 25.82 -7.86 2.87
N ALA A 166 25.31 -6.69 2.50
CA ALA A 166 26.07 -5.68 1.77
C ALA A 166 27.20 -5.08 2.62
N GLU A 167 26.96 -4.79 3.90
CA GLU A 167 27.99 -4.33 4.84
C GLU A 167 29.05 -5.42 5.09
N GLY A 168 28.66 -6.69 5.23
CA GLY A 168 29.56 -7.81 5.42
C GLY A 168 30.47 -8.11 4.22
N ALA A 169 30.01 -7.81 3.00
CA ALA A 169 30.79 -8.00 1.78
C ALA A 169 31.89 -6.94 1.61
N VAL A 170 31.70 -5.74 2.11
CA VAL A 170 32.71 -4.67 2.12
C VAL A 170 33.83 -4.99 3.12
N ALA A 171 33.51 -5.58 4.28
CA ALA A 171 34.47 -5.94 5.30
C ALA A 171 35.40 -7.12 4.94
N ARG A 172 35.07 -7.93 3.91
CA ARG A 172 35.86 -9.06 3.43
C ARG A 172 36.82 -8.74 2.28
N LYS A 173 36.87 -7.51 1.82
CA LYS A 173 37.75 -7.05 0.72
C LYS A 173 38.87 -6.09 1.17
N SER A 174 39.07 -5.96 2.47
CA SER A 174 40.17 -5.20 3.08
C SER A 174 41.20 -6.17 3.77
#